data_46849b4041761578706a289319312637
#
_entry.id   46849b4041761578706a289319312637
#
_cell.length_a   1.000
_cell.length_b   1.000
_cell.length_c   1.000
_cell.angle_alpha   90.00
_cell.angle_beta   90.00
_cell.angle_gamma   90.00
#
_symmetry.space_group_name_H-M   'P 1'
#
loop_
_entity.id
_entity.type
_entity.pdbx_description
1 polymer ?
#
loop_
_entity_poly.entity_id
_entity_poly.type
_entity_poly.pdbx_seq_one_letter_code
_entity_poly.pdbx_strand_id
1 'polypeptide(L)'
;MGADRMLFAVVFLIVLVWAICASVMAGMGSLVLQKLSVEWNISDAFWIGLCTAVVVLQLYHFFRPIDNLIVVLLCTLGVLGAILNRNALVRLIRRVSGMGLWPVFAYITPVLVIAVRCAGPVFYYDTGLYGAMAVRWFVTYPLVPGLTNLFGQLGLNSNVFLFEAALEQGPLRGLAFHLLAGLFLCALVVGIVHSYVRVLGGHQENVADYFIIPLAVPSIVWILNADIVGTNTDLPTGVISLVGLIALFELVQEYPKDGEQTKLFESRFIVATSLFVLIITFKMTALVLAILAWSLALLRLALLNISRERRRTLILASIGLSCALAIPWVLRGVVLSGYPFFPSSAFAFPVDWRVPREIADSIAHFGRSWARLPHASFGETNGVHWMLPWFGMAIKNRVDFQIPVLFSLTGLVLALRHGTLKNLSRFWLLVPLFGGLVFWFMLAPAFRFGEAAIWATAACLGSVALQLLLPAMSQIQRRIVLVGIAAIGIWCSYPRTLYRVYFRPLLEVHGFSHIPEVRTVPYQLSSGLTINVPIRTNQCWNADLPCSPYFLDELRLRRDASPRWGFRIERPIMSLNMDKFTPLHRMYVSAKSTDGVCSNCHLTRPIMDFTTIGGGSMFK
;
A
#
# COMPACT_ATOMS: atom_id res chain seq x y z
N MET A 1 5.36 31.46 17.81
CA MET A 1 5.43 30.10 18.40
C MET A 1 6.69 29.47 17.86
N GLY A 2 7.64 28.97 18.69
CA GLY A 2 8.90 28.39 18.17
C GLY A 2 8.64 27.14 17.33
N ALA A 3 9.53 26.85 16.38
CA ALA A 3 9.43 25.69 15.47
C ALA A 3 9.19 24.38 16.22
N ASP A 4 9.83 24.20 17.40
CA ASP A 4 9.68 23.02 18.25
C ASP A 4 8.24 22.82 18.74
N ARG A 5 7.55 23.89 19.12
CA ARG A 5 6.14 23.81 19.57
C ARG A 5 5.20 23.43 18.44
N MET A 6 5.49 23.86 17.22
CA MET A 6 4.70 23.51 16.03
C MET A 6 4.90 22.04 15.66
N LEU A 7 6.14 21.53 15.64
CA LEU A 7 6.40 20.10 15.38
C LEU A 7 5.71 19.23 16.41
N PHE A 8 5.78 19.58 17.70
CA PHE A 8 5.09 18.83 18.75
C PHE A 8 3.56 18.79 18.54
N ALA A 9 2.95 19.92 18.19
CA ALA A 9 1.50 19.97 17.92
C ALA A 9 1.10 19.10 16.71
N VAL A 10 1.90 19.12 15.63
CA VAL A 10 1.69 18.30 14.43
C VAL A 10 1.78 16.80 14.77
N VAL A 11 2.84 16.39 15.46
CA VAL A 11 3.05 15.00 15.87
C VAL A 11 1.93 14.52 16.79
N PHE A 12 1.53 15.36 17.75
CA PHE A 12 0.41 15.07 18.65
C PHE A 12 -0.89 14.87 17.85
N LEU A 13 -1.20 15.75 16.90
CA LEU A 13 -2.40 15.64 16.06
C LEU A 13 -2.37 14.35 15.22
N ILE A 14 -1.24 14.01 14.60
CA ILE A 14 -1.09 12.75 13.85
C ILE A 14 -1.40 11.55 14.74
N VAL A 15 -0.78 11.45 15.91
CA VAL A 15 -0.99 10.34 16.86
C VAL A 15 -2.43 10.29 17.35
N LEU A 16 -3.04 11.44 17.63
CA LEU A 16 -4.45 11.53 18.04
C LEU A 16 -5.38 11.00 16.93
N VAL A 17 -5.18 11.42 15.69
CA VAL A 17 -5.97 10.96 14.54
C VAL A 17 -5.78 9.45 14.34
N TRP A 18 -4.56 8.93 14.45
CA TRP A 18 -4.32 7.48 14.38
C TRP A 18 -5.03 6.72 15.50
N ALA A 19 -5.02 7.24 16.73
CA ALA A 19 -5.74 6.61 17.84
C ALA A 19 -7.25 6.58 17.60
N ILE A 20 -7.83 7.66 17.06
CA ILE A 20 -9.25 7.74 16.67
C ILE A 20 -9.54 6.73 15.56
N CYS A 21 -8.77 6.74 14.47
CA CYS A 21 -8.95 5.80 13.36
C CYS A 21 -8.84 4.35 13.83
N ALA A 22 -7.82 4.01 14.63
CA ALA A 22 -7.65 2.67 15.17
C ALA A 22 -8.83 2.24 16.05
N SER A 23 -9.36 3.15 16.86
CA SER A 23 -10.52 2.89 17.71
C SER A 23 -11.79 2.66 16.90
N VAL A 24 -12.03 3.49 15.86
CA VAL A 24 -13.15 3.35 14.94
C VAL A 24 -13.06 2.02 14.18
N MET A 25 -11.88 1.69 13.62
CA MET A 25 -11.69 0.41 12.92
C MET A 25 -11.89 -0.77 13.86
N ALA A 26 -11.27 -0.76 15.05
CA ALA A 26 -11.44 -1.84 16.02
C ALA A 26 -12.90 -2.00 16.47
N GLY A 27 -13.62 -0.89 16.65
CA GLY A 27 -15.06 -0.92 16.95
C GLY A 27 -15.87 -1.58 15.84
N MET A 28 -15.69 -1.14 14.59
CA MET A 28 -16.39 -1.72 13.42
C MET A 28 -16.08 -3.21 13.25
N GLY A 29 -14.81 -3.60 13.34
CA GLY A 29 -14.41 -5.00 13.20
C GLY A 29 -14.92 -5.89 14.32
N SER A 30 -15.02 -5.35 15.54
CA SER A 30 -15.59 -6.10 16.67
C SER A 30 -17.05 -6.50 16.44
N LEU A 31 -17.84 -5.65 15.75
CA LEU A 31 -19.22 -5.99 15.37
C LEU A 31 -19.28 -7.19 14.44
N VAL A 32 -18.41 -7.22 13.44
CA VAL A 32 -18.35 -8.32 12.45
C VAL A 32 -17.90 -9.61 13.13
N LEU A 33 -16.79 -9.57 13.89
CA LEU A 33 -16.22 -10.76 14.52
C LEU A 33 -17.15 -11.33 15.60
N GLN A 34 -17.83 -10.48 16.37
CA GLN A 34 -18.84 -10.90 17.33
C GLN A 34 -20.02 -11.63 16.65
N LYS A 35 -20.51 -11.10 15.49
CA LYS A 35 -21.58 -11.73 14.73
C LYS A 35 -21.17 -13.11 14.19
N LEU A 36 -19.90 -13.31 13.90
CA LEU A 36 -19.35 -14.60 13.47
C LEU A 36 -19.07 -15.56 14.65
N SER A 37 -19.29 -15.11 15.89
CA SER A 37 -18.97 -15.87 17.11
C SER A 37 -17.51 -16.35 17.14
N VAL A 38 -16.61 -15.52 16.65
CA VAL A 38 -15.15 -15.76 16.61
C VAL A 38 -14.53 -15.02 17.79
N GLU A 39 -13.63 -15.66 18.51
CA GLU A 39 -12.83 -14.99 19.55
C GLU A 39 -11.76 -14.13 18.88
N TRP A 40 -11.56 -12.91 19.33
CA TRP A 40 -10.72 -11.93 18.67
C TRP A 40 -9.94 -11.06 19.67
N ASN A 41 -8.83 -10.54 19.21
CA ASN A 41 -8.08 -9.48 19.88
C ASN A 41 -8.27 -8.14 19.15
N ILE A 42 -7.74 -7.06 19.73
CA ILE A 42 -7.94 -5.70 19.19
C ILE A 42 -7.27 -5.51 17.83
N SER A 43 -6.18 -6.22 17.56
CA SER A 43 -5.51 -6.19 16.25
C SER A 43 -6.40 -6.84 15.18
N ASP A 44 -6.99 -8.00 15.48
CA ASP A 44 -7.92 -8.69 14.57
C ASP A 44 -9.12 -7.80 14.25
N ALA A 45 -9.68 -7.15 15.28
CA ALA A 45 -10.79 -6.22 15.13
C ALA A 45 -10.40 -4.99 14.29
N PHE A 46 -9.21 -4.43 14.47
CA PHE A 46 -8.70 -3.33 13.64
C PHE A 46 -8.66 -3.71 12.15
N TRP A 47 -8.09 -4.86 11.81
CA TRP A 47 -7.94 -5.27 10.41
C TRP A 47 -9.27 -5.62 9.74
N ILE A 48 -10.18 -6.31 10.43
CA ILE A 48 -11.53 -6.57 9.92
C ILE A 48 -12.33 -5.27 9.82
N GLY A 49 -12.15 -4.33 10.74
CA GLY A 49 -12.76 -3.00 10.67
C GLY A 49 -12.27 -2.20 9.46
N LEU A 50 -10.99 -2.28 9.11
CA LEU A 50 -10.46 -1.70 7.88
C LEU A 50 -11.15 -2.29 6.63
N CYS A 51 -11.27 -3.63 6.56
CA CYS A 51 -11.99 -4.30 5.48
C CYS A 51 -13.45 -3.80 5.39
N THR A 52 -14.12 -3.70 6.53
CA THR A 52 -15.51 -3.21 6.61
C THR A 52 -15.63 -1.75 6.16
N ALA A 53 -14.71 -0.88 6.60
CA ALA A 53 -14.67 0.52 6.18
C ALA A 53 -14.49 0.66 4.67
N VAL A 54 -13.58 -0.13 4.07
CA VAL A 54 -13.36 -0.12 2.62
C VAL A 54 -14.62 -0.57 1.87
N VAL A 55 -15.34 -1.59 2.34
CA VAL A 55 -16.62 -2.01 1.73
C VAL A 55 -17.62 -0.85 1.77
N VAL A 56 -17.79 -0.22 2.93
CA VAL A 56 -18.74 0.89 3.11
C VAL A 56 -18.37 2.07 2.22
N LEU A 57 -17.10 2.46 2.15
CA LEU A 57 -16.60 3.53 1.31
C LEU A 57 -16.83 3.25 -0.18
N GLN A 58 -16.55 2.02 -0.64
CA GLN A 58 -16.81 1.63 -2.03
C GLN A 58 -18.28 1.79 -2.40
N LEU A 59 -19.19 1.22 -1.60
CA LEU A 59 -20.63 1.27 -1.85
C LEU A 59 -21.15 2.71 -1.82
N TYR A 60 -20.70 3.52 -0.86
CA TYR A 60 -21.10 4.92 -0.76
C TYR A 60 -20.68 5.74 -1.99
N HIS A 61 -19.43 5.55 -2.45
CA HIS A 61 -18.84 6.33 -3.54
C HIS A 61 -19.50 6.08 -4.91
N PHE A 62 -20.25 4.99 -5.10
CA PHE A 62 -21.06 4.81 -6.31
C PHE A 62 -22.11 5.91 -6.48
N PHE A 63 -22.64 6.44 -5.38
CA PHE A 63 -23.78 7.34 -5.38
C PHE A 63 -23.45 8.77 -4.96
N ARG A 64 -22.45 8.94 -4.09
CA ARG A 64 -22.07 10.22 -3.50
C ARG A 64 -20.55 10.40 -3.48
N PRO A 65 -20.06 11.66 -3.53
CA PRO A 65 -18.66 11.93 -3.21
C PRO A 65 -18.38 11.48 -1.77
N ILE A 66 -17.12 11.19 -1.50
CA ILE A 66 -16.65 10.92 -0.12
C ILE A 66 -16.70 12.26 0.63
N ASP A 67 -17.64 12.42 1.53
CA ASP A 67 -17.95 13.65 2.25
C ASP A 67 -17.98 13.42 3.78
N ASN A 68 -18.30 14.47 4.55
CA ASN A 68 -18.36 14.37 6.01
C ASN A 68 -19.41 13.35 6.50
N LEU A 69 -20.50 13.12 5.73
CA LEU A 69 -21.55 12.20 6.13
C LEU A 69 -21.05 10.77 6.26
N ILE A 70 -20.23 10.31 5.30
CA ILE A 70 -19.66 8.95 5.39
C ILE A 70 -18.69 8.83 6.57
N VAL A 71 -17.91 9.87 6.88
CA VAL A 71 -17.01 9.87 8.04
C VAL A 71 -17.82 9.76 9.35
N VAL A 72 -18.90 10.53 9.46
CA VAL A 72 -19.81 10.42 10.62
C VAL A 72 -20.40 9.01 10.73
N LEU A 73 -20.82 8.41 9.62
CA LEU A 73 -21.34 7.05 9.59
C LEU A 73 -20.28 6.03 10.08
N LEU A 74 -19.05 6.11 9.57
CA LEU A 74 -17.95 5.22 10.01
C LEU A 74 -17.64 5.40 11.51
N CYS A 75 -17.57 6.64 11.97
CA CYS A 75 -17.37 6.94 13.39
C CYS A 75 -18.51 6.41 14.25
N THR A 76 -19.76 6.57 13.83
CA THR A 76 -20.94 6.06 14.54
C THR A 76 -20.89 4.54 14.66
N LEU A 77 -20.57 3.82 13.58
CA LEU A 77 -20.43 2.36 13.59
C LEU A 77 -19.28 1.93 14.50
N GLY A 78 -18.16 2.65 14.47
CA GLY A 78 -17.01 2.38 15.35
C GLY A 78 -17.35 2.57 16.83
N VAL A 79 -18.00 3.68 17.19
CA VAL A 79 -18.44 3.97 18.56
C VAL A 79 -19.46 2.93 19.03
N LEU A 80 -20.44 2.59 18.20
CA LEU A 80 -21.42 1.54 18.51
C LEU A 80 -20.72 0.21 18.83
N GLY A 81 -19.75 -0.19 18.01
CA GLY A 81 -18.97 -1.40 18.23
C GLY A 81 -18.15 -1.34 19.54
N ALA A 82 -17.54 -0.20 19.84
CA ALA A 82 -16.78 0.00 21.07
C ALA A 82 -17.69 -0.07 22.33
N ILE A 83 -18.89 0.51 22.27
CA ILE A 83 -19.88 0.46 23.36
C ILE A 83 -20.35 -0.97 23.60
N LEU A 84 -20.74 -1.69 22.53
CA LEU A 84 -21.23 -3.07 22.63
C LEU A 84 -20.15 -4.04 23.12
N ASN A 85 -18.87 -3.74 22.83
CA ASN A 85 -17.71 -4.54 23.20
C ASN A 85 -16.82 -3.87 24.27
N ARG A 86 -17.40 -3.00 25.13
CA ARG A 86 -16.67 -2.24 26.17
C ARG A 86 -15.74 -3.09 27.05
N ASN A 87 -16.09 -4.35 27.28
CA ASN A 87 -15.27 -5.26 28.09
C ASN A 87 -13.90 -5.54 27.43
N ALA A 88 -13.81 -5.54 26.09
CA ALA A 88 -12.53 -5.68 25.38
C ALA A 88 -11.65 -4.44 25.59
N LEU A 89 -12.26 -3.25 25.56
CA LEU A 89 -11.56 -2.00 25.83
C LEU A 89 -11.05 -1.94 27.29
N VAL A 90 -11.88 -2.33 28.25
CA VAL A 90 -11.48 -2.40 29.67
C VAL A 90 -10.31 -3.39 29.87
N ARG A 91 -10.35 -4.56 29.21
CA ARG A 91 -9.23 -5.52 29.27
C ARG A 91 -7.95 -4.92 28.69
N LEU A 92 -8.04 -4.20 27.57
CA LEU A 92 -6.88 -3.51 26.97
C LEU A 92 -6.29 -2.48 27.93
N ILE A 93 -7.12 -1.59 28.47
CA ILE A 93 -6.69 -0.55 29.43
C ILE A 93 -5.99 -1.20 30.65
N ARG A 94 -6.58 -2.24 31.21
CA ARG A 94 -5.97 -2.97 32.34
C ARG A 94 -4.64 -3.61 31.98
N ARG A 95 -4.53 -4.15 30.75
CA ARG A 95 -3.27 -4.73 30.26
C ARG A 95 -2.20 -3.67 30.13
N VAL A 96 -2.53 -2.52 29.51
CA VAL A 96 -1.58 -1.41 29.33
C VAL A 96 -1.19 -0.80 30.68
N SER A 97 -2.14 -0.57 31.59
CA SER A 97 -1.86 -0.02 32.93
C SER A 97 -1.05 -0.97 33.83
N GLY A 98 -1.10 -2.28 33.55
CA GLY A 98 -0.27 -3.28 34.24
C GLY A 98 1.12 -3.49 33.62
N MET A 99 1.43 -2.83 32.49
CA MET A 99 2.76 -2.90 31.87
C MET A 99 3.78 -2.07 32.67
N GLY A 100 5.00 -2.59 32.80
CA GLY A 100 6.12 -1.80 33.31
C GLY A 100 6.50 -0.66 32.36
N LEU A 101 7.27 0.29 32.83
CA LEU A 101 7.69 1.47 32.02
C LEU A 101 8.44 1.07 30.75
N TRP A 102 9.31 0.08 30.82
CA TRP A 102 10.11 -0.35 29.66
C TRP A 102 9.27 -0.81 28.45
N PRO A 103 8.30 -1.74 28.59
CA PRO A 103 7.41 -2.08 27.48
C PRO A 103 6.65 -0.88 26.93
N VAL A 104 6.16 0.01 27.81
CA VAL A 104 5.45 1.23 27.37
C VAL A 104 6.34 2.09 26.49
N PHE A 105 7.58 2.36 26.89
CA PHE A 105 8.55 3.08 26.05
C PHE A 105 8.84 2.35 24.73
N ALA A 106 8.98 1.02 24.77
CA ALA A 106 9.23 0.21 23.57
C ALA A 106 8.12 0.35 22.52
N TYR A 107 6.85 0.47 22.94
CA TYR A 107 5.71 0.67 22.02
C TYR A 107 5.56 2.13 21.57
N ILE A 108 5.73 3.09 22.47
CA ILE A 108 5.49 4.51 22.16
C ILE A 108 6.59 5.08 21.25
N THR A 109 7.84 4.74 21.48
CA THR A 109 8.97 5.31 20.74
C THR A 109 8.85 5.14 19.22
N PRO A 110 8.62 3.94 18.66
CA PRO A 110 8.49 3.81 17.21
C PRO A 110 7.25 4.52 16.66
N VAL A 111 6.14 4.59 17.40
CA VAL A 111 4.96 5.35 16.99
C VAL A 111 5.28 6.82 16.86
N LEU A 112 6.02 7.40 17.83
CA LEU A 112 6.46 8.80 17.77
C LEU A 112 7.44 9.03 16.62
N VAL A 113 8.38 8.11 16.39
CA VAL A 113 9.33 8.20 15.25
C VAL A 113 8.58 8.20 13.92
N ILE A 114 7.60 7.31 13.75
CA ILE A 114 6.75 7.25 12.55
C ILE A 114 5.96 8.55 12.40
N ALA A 115 5.38 9.09 13.48
CA ALA A 115 4.61 10.33 13.45
C ALA A 115 5.48 11.55 13.07
N VAL A 116 6.70 11.63 13.60
CA VAL A 116 7.69 12.65 13.22
C VAL A 116 8.03 12.53 11.72
N ARG A 117 8.22 11.32 11.22
CA ARG A 117 8.48 11.10 9.79
C ARG A 117 7.29 11.52 8.93
N CYS A 118 6.07 11.20 9.34
CA CYS A 118 4.84 11.59 8.66
C CYS A 118 4.60 13.10 8.66
N ALA A 119 5.16 13.86 9.60
CA ALA A 119 5.09 15.33 9.62
C ALA A 119 5.95 15.99 8.52
N GLY A 120 6.82 15.22 7.85
CA GLY A 120 7.73 15.72 6.82
C GLY A 120 7.04 16.13 5.51
N PRO A 121 7.80 16.73 4.58
CA PRO A 121 7.28 17.14 3.28
C PRO A 121 7.00 15.94 2.36
N VAL A 122 6.11 16.17 1.39
CA VAL A 122 5.74 15.17 0.36
C VAL A 122 6.78 15.17 -0.74
N PHE A 123 7.44 14.03 -0.93
CA PHE A 123 8.40 13.82 -2.02
C PHE A 123 8.01 12.69 -2.97
N TYR A 124 6.98 11.91 -2.64
CA TYR A 124 6.59 10.77 -3.46
C TYR A 124 6.00 11.24 -4.79
N TYR A 125 6.69 10.90 -5.88
CA TYR A 125 6.38 11.37 -7.23
C TYR A 125 4.95 11.06 -7.68
N ASP A 126 4.48 9.83 -7.41
CA ASP A 126 3.15 9.39 -7.83
C ASP A 126 2.02 10.14 -7.11
N THR A 127 2.30 10.76 -5.93
CA THR A 127 1.35 11.65 -5.26
C THR A 127 0.97 12.82 -6.14
N GLY A 128 1.96 13.50 -6.72
CA GLY A 128 1.74 14.64 -7.62
C GLY A 128 1.22 14.21 -8.98
N LEU A 129 1.65 13.04 -9.47
CA LEU A 129 1.27 12.56 -10.80
C LEU A 129 -0.22 12.21 -10.87
N TYR A 130 -0.74 11.42 -9.91
CA TYR A 130 -2.13 10.97 -9.94
C TYR A 130 -2.78 10.76 -8.56
N GLY A 131 -2.02 10.50 -7.49
CA GLY A 131 -2.58 10.13 -6.19
C GLY A 131 -3.45 11.24 -5.58
N ALA A 132 -2.91 12.47 -5.48
CA ALA A 132 -3.65 13.62 -4.97
C ALA A 132 -4.87 13.93 -5.83
N MET A 133 -4.74 13.80 -7.16
CA MET A 133 -5.85 13.96 -8.10
C MET A 133 -6.94 12.91 -7.93
N ALA A 134 -6.59 11.64 -7.70
CA ALA A 134 -7.56 10.59 -7.43
C ALA A 134 -8.38 10.91 -6.17
N VAL A 135 -7.71 11.31 -5.09
CA VAL A 135 -8.38 11.74 -3.85
C VAL A 135 -9.29 12.94 -4.12
N ARG A 136 -8.80 13.97 -4.86
CA ARG A 136 -9.59 15.16 -5.20
C ARG A 136 -10.84 14.83 -6.03
N TRP A 137 -10.75 13.91 -6.99
CA TRP A 137 -11.91 13.41 -7.73
C TRP A 137 -12.94 12.76 -6.81
N PHE A 138 -12.47 11.91 -5.87
CA PHE A 138 -13.35 11.16 -4.98
C PHE A 138 -14.05 12.02 -3.93
N VAL A 139 -13.43 13.11 -3.48
CA VAL A 139 -14.09 14.06 -2.56
C VAL A 139 -15.00 15.07 -3.30
N THR A 140 -14.82 15.26 -4.61
CA THR A 140 -15.58 16.24 -5.38
C THR A 140 -16.81 15.63 -6.06
N TYR A 141 -16.67 14.42 -6.58
CA TYR A 141 -17.71 13.75 -7.36
C TYR A 141 -17.96 12.32 -6.87
N PRO A 142 -19.18 11.76 -7.08
CA PRO A 142 -19.39 10.32 -7.02
C PRO A 142 -18.53 9.64 -8.08
N LEU A 143 -18.53 8.32 -8.11
CA LEU A 143 -17.75 7.55 -9.08
C LEU A 143 -18.03 7.99 -10.53
N VAL A 144 -17.03 8.58 -11.18
CA VAL A 144 -17.13 9.19 -12.50
C VAL A 144 -16.90 8.16 -13.61
N PRO A 145 -17.90 7.92 -14.50
CA PRO A 145 -17.74 6.97 -15.61
C PRO A 145 -16.65 7.41 -16.59
N GLY A 146 -15.78 6.49 -16.98
CA GLY A 146 -14.72 6.76 -17.96
C GLY A 146 -13.68 7.77 -17.52
N LEU A 147 -13.50 8.00 -16.21
CA LEU A 147 -12.47 8.89 -15.67
C LEU A 147 -11.06 8.55 -16.20
N THR A 148 -10.82 7.29 -16.49
CA THR A 148 -9.59 6.78 -17.10
C THR A 148 -9.28 7.39 -18.46
N ASN A 149 -10.30 7.83 -19.23
CA ASN A 149 -10.09 8.51 -20.52
C ASN A 149 -9.44 9.89 -20.34
N LEU A 150 -9.67 10.58 -19.21
CA LEU A 150 -9.00 11.83 -18.89
C LEU A 150 -7.51 11.60 -18.59
N PHE A 151 -7.21 10.60 -17.75
CA PHE A 151 -5.85 10.23 -17.38
C PHE A 151 -5.78 8.77 -16.95
N GLY A 152 -4.98 7.96 -17.66
CA GLY A 152 -4.96 6.51 -17.52
C GLY A 152 -4.72 6.01 -16.10
N GLN A 153 -3.87 6.67 -15.32
CA GLN A 153 -3.55 6.27 -13.95
C GLN A 153 -4.73 6.41 -12.99
N LEU A 154 -5.73 7.26 -13.28
CA LEU A 154 -6.97 7.35 -12.51
C LEU A 154 -7.84 6.09 -12.64
N GLY A 155 -7.56 5.24 -13.63
CA GLY A 155 -8.21 3.95 -13.84
C GLY A 155 -7.64 2.80 -13.01
N LEU A 156 -6.55 2.98 -12.28
CA LEU A 156 -5.91 1.92 -11.49
C LEU A 156 -6.76 1.43 -10.30
N ASN A 157 -7.86 2.10 -10.01
CA ASN A 157 -8.94 1.66 -9.12
C ASN A 157 -8.48 1.19 -7.72
N SER A 158 -7.50 1.89 -7.12
CA SER A 158 -7.03 1.54 -5.78
C SER A 158 -7.96 2.06 -4.67
N ASN A 159 -8.35 1.17 -3.77
CA ASN A 159 -9.15 1.54 -2.59
C ASN A 159 -8.35 2.30 -1.52
N VAL A 160 -7.03 2.39 -1.62
CA VAL A 160 -6.21 3.28 -0.80
C VAL A 160 -6.73 4.71 -0.90
N PHE A 161 -7.01 5.20 -2.11
CA PHE A 161 -7.47 6.57 -2.33
C PHE A 161 -8.87 6.84 -1.78
N LEU A 162 -9.72 5.81 -1.63
CA LEU A 162 -11.02 5.98 -0.95
C LEU A 162 -10.86 6.24 0.54
N PHE A 163 -9.93 5.53 1.17
CA PHE A 163 -9.66 5.74 2.59
C PHE A 163 -8.98 7.10 2.82
N GLU A 164 -8.04 7.48 1.96
CA GLU A 164 -7.44 8.83 1.99
C GLU A 164 -8.48 9.93 1.78
N ALA A 165 -9.43 9.74 0.86
CA ALA A 165 -10.53 10.68 0.65
C ALA A 165 -11.41 10.83 1.91
N ALA A 166 -11.60 9.76 2.69
CA ALA A 166 -12.30 9.86 3.98
C ALA A 166 -11.48 10.63 5.03
N LEU A 167 -10.14 10.51 5.01
CA LEU A 167 -9.25 11.31 5.86
C LEU A 167 -9.11 12.77 5.40
N GLU A 168 -9.52 13.10 4.17
CA GLU A 168 -9.49 14.45 3.60
C GLU A 168 -10.71 15.29 3.99
N GLN A 169 -11.44 14.90 5.04
CA GLN A 169 -12.68 15.54 5.45
C GLN A 169 -12.51 16.42 6.70
N GLY A 170 -13.36 17.44 6.81
CA GLY A 170 -13.43 18.33 7.97
C GLY A 170 -12.08 19.02 8.27
N PRO A 171 -11.60 18.98 9.54
CA PRO A 171 -10.35 19.65 9.94
C PRO A 171 -9.09 18.99 9.39
N LEU A 172 -9.19 17.79 8.79
CA LEU A 172 -8.08 17.04 8.21
C LEU A 172 -7.86 17.34 6.72
N ARG A 173 -8.64 18.25 6.16
CA ARG A 173 -8.56 18.62 4.73
C ARG A 173 -7.16 19.13 4.37
N GLY A 174 -6.54 18.54 3.35
CA GLY A 174 -5.17 18.83 2.94
C GLY A 174 -4.10 18.10 3.75
N LEU A 175 -4.47 17.16 4.63
CA LEU A 175 -3.56 16.45 5.53
C LEU A 175 -3.58 14.92 5.38
N ALA A 176 -4.47 14.35 4.57
CA ALA A 176 -4.66 12.90 4.45
C ALA A 176 -3.35 12.16 4.11
N PHE A 177 -2.51 12.74 3.27
CA PHE A 177 -1.23 12.18 2.83
C PHE A 177 -0.16 12.07 3.94
N HIS A 178 -0.39 12.67 5.11
CA HIS A 178 0.43 12.50 6.32
C HIS A 178 -0.05 11.35 7.20
N LEU A 179 -1.23 10.78 6.95
CA LEU A 179 -1.93 9.97 7.94
C LEU A 179 -1.94 8.48 7.62
N LEU A 180 -2.29 8.10 6.38
CA LEU A 180 -2.67 6.72 6.07
C LEU A 180 -1.51 5.73 6.15
N ALA A 181 -0.41 6.03 5.47
CA ALA A 181 0.74 5.12 5.40
C ALA A 181 1.35 4.87 6.79
N GLY A 182 1.46 5.94 7.59
CA GLY A 182 1.94 5.87 8.97
C GLY A 182 1.03 5.06 9.88
N LEU A 183 -0.29 5.19 9.76
CA LEU A 183 -1.27 4.41 10.54
C LEU A 183 -1.07 2.90 10.34
N PHE A 184 -0.98 2.46 9.10
CA PHE A 184 -0.81 1.04 8.80
C PHE A 184 0.56 0.54 9.24
N LEU A 185 1.61 1.33 9.02
CA LEU A 185 2.95 1.00 9.45
C LEU A 185 3.06 0.91 10.98
N CYS A 186 2.41 1.81 11.73
CA CYS A 186 2.31 1.71 13.19
C CYS A 186 1.65 0.40 13.63
N ALA A 187 0.57 -0.03 12.97
CA ALA A 187 -0.11 -1.28 13.32
C ALA A 187 0.79 -2.51 13.13
N LEU A 188 1.59 -2.56 12.05
CA LEU A 188 2.59 -3.61 11.83
C LEU A 188 3.73 -3.54 12.86
N VAL A 189 4.30 -2.35 13.07
CA VAL A 189 5.46 -2.14 13.95
C VAL A 189 5.12 -2.46 15.40
N VAL A 190 3.91 -2.15 15.87
CA VAL A 190 3.44 -2.57 17.20
C VAL A 190 3.47 -4.10 17.37
N GLY A 191 3.08 -4.85 16.34
CA GLY A 191 3.18 -6.31 16.32
C GLY A 191 4.63 -6.81 16.38
N ILE A 192 5.53 -6.17 15.63
CA ILE A 192 6.98 -6.48 15.63
C ILE A 192 7.57 -6.18 17.01
N VAL A 193 7.30 -5.02 17.57
CA VAL A 193 7.77 -4.65 18.94
C VAL A 193 7.26 -5.63 19.98
N HIS A 194 6.03 -6.12 19.84
CA HIS A 194 5.48 -7.13 20.72
C HIS A 194 6.35 -8.40 20.74
N SER A 195 6.75 -8.91 19.56
CA SER A 195 7.64 -10.06 19.46
C SER A 195 9.03 -9.79 20.06
N TYR A 196 9.58 -8.59 19.84
CA TYR A 196 10.85 -8.18 20.46
C TYR A 196 10.76 -8.15 21.99
N VAL A 197 9.70 -7.53 22.55
CA VAL A 197 9.50 -7.44 24.00
C VAL A 197 9.33 -8.83 24.62
N ARG A 198 8.63 -9.75 23.97
CA ARG A 198 8.47 -11.15 24.45
C ARG A 198 9.81 -11.87 24.50
N VAL A 199 10.56 -11.85 23.41
CA VAL A 199 11.86 -12.55 23.33
C VAL A 199 12.89 -11.94 24.28
N LEU A 200 12.94 -10.61 24.40
CA LEU A 200 13.83 -9.91 25.34
C LEU A 200 13.42 -10.10 26.80
N GLY A 201 12.14 -10.25 27.08
CA GLY A 201 11.60 -10.49 28.43
C GLY A 201 11.76 -11.93 28.93
N GLY A 202 12.29 -12.84 28.10
CA GLY A 202 12.43 -14.26 28.44
C GLY A 202 11.10 -14.99 28.60
N HIS A 203 10.01 -14.45 28.04
CA HIS A 203 8.72 -15.13 28.00
C HIS A 203 8.78 -16.33 27.04
N GLN A 204 7.81 -17.25 27.19
CA GLN A 204 7.72 -18.41 26.31
C GLN A 204 7.63 -17.93 24.83
N GLU A 205 8.65 -18.27 24.06
CA GLU A 205 8.80 -17.85 22.68
C GLU A 205 7.81 -18.61 21.79
N ASN A 206 7.08 -17.88 20.94
CA ASN A 206 6.24 -18.48 19.90
C ASN A 206 7.07 -18.59 18.61
N VAL A 207 6.86 -19.65 17.84
CA VAL A 207 7.51 -19.83 16.52
C VAL A 207 7.24 -18.64 15.59
N ALA A 208 6.07 -18.00 15.71
CA ALA A 208 5.72 -16.80 14.96
C ALA A 208 6.67 -15.61 15.25
N ASP A 209 7.24 -15.50 16.46
CA ASP A 209 8.18 -14.42 16.78
C ASP A 209 9.41 -14.46 15.89
N TYR A 210 9.90 -15.65 15.57
CA TYR A 210 11.07 -15.83 14.70
C TYR A 210 10.80 -15.43 13.26
N PHE A 211 9.54 -15.49 12.81
CA PHE A 211 9.11 -14.97 11.51
C PHE A 211 8.92 -13.44 11.54
N ILE A 212 8.36 -12.92 12.63
CA ILE A 212 8.01 -11.49 12.76
C ILE A 212 9.25 -10.61 12.98
N ILE A 213 10.22 -11.06 13.79
CA ILE A 213 11.42 -10.28 14.15
C ILE A 213 12.19 -9.76 12.92
N PRO A 214 12.51 -10.57 11.88
CA PRO A 214 13.21 -10.09 10.69
C PRO A 214 12.45 -9.02 9.91
N LEU A 215 11.11 -8.94 10.05
CA LEU A 215 10.29 -7.92 9.41
C LEU A 215 10.53 -6.51 9.97
N ALA A 216 11.30 -6.37 11.05
CA ALA A 216 11.80 -5.08 11.50
C ALA A 216 12.67 -4.40 10.43
N VAL A 217 13.42 -5.18 9.63
CA VAL A 217 14.29 -4.62 8.59
C VAL A 217 13.51 -3.82 7.54
N PRO A 218 12.54 -4.42 6.80
CA PRO A 218 11.74 -3.66 5.83
C PRO A 218 10.92 -2.55 6.50
N SER A 219 10.42 -2.76 7.73
CA SER A 219 9.67 -1.73 8.45
C SER A 219 10.51 -0.49 8.74
N ILE A 220 11.77 -0.65 9.16
CA ILE A 220 12.70 0.47 9.37
C ILE A 220 13.04 1.14 8.03
N VAL A 221 13.23 0.36 6.95
CA VAL A 221 13.45 0.91 5.61
C VAL A 221 12.26 1.79 5.20
N TRP A 222 11.02 1.33 5.40
CA TRP A 222 9.81 2.11 5.09
C TRP A 222 9.66 3.35 5.96
N ILE A 223 9.98 3.28 7.26
CA ILE A 223 9.99 4.47 8.14
C ILE A 223 10.96 5.53 7.63
N LEU A 224 12.11 5.11 7.13
CA LEU A 224 13.17 6.02 6.68
C LEU A 224 13.03 6.44 5.22
N ASN A 225 12.12 5.84 4.45
CA ASN A 225 11.88 6.18 3.05
C ASN A 225 10.93 7.38 2.89
N ALA A 226 10.99 8.04 1.73
CA ALA A 226 10.11 9.14 1.36
C ALA A 226 8.64 8.73 1.19
N ASP A 227 8.41 7.45 0.89
CA ASP A 227 7.09 6.91 0.56
C ASP A 227 6.11 6.94 1.75
N ILE A 228 6.61 7.19 2.97
CA ILE A 228 5.76 7.29 4.17
C ILE A 228 4.87 8.54 4.15
N VAL A 229 5.26 9.58 3.40
CA VAL A 229 4.47 10.81 3.24
C VAL A 229 4.04 10.92 1.79
N GLY A 230 2.74 10.79 1.55
CA GLY A 230 2.15 10.88 0.22
C GLY A 230 1.01 9.90 0.02
N THR A 231 0.27 10.13 -1.05
CA THR A 231 -0.78 9.22 -1.51
C THR A 231 -0.13 8.14 -2.37
N ASN A 232 0.19 7.00 -1.79
CA ASN A 232 0.77 5.89 -2.54
C ASN A 232 0.07 4.56 -2.21
N THR A 233 0.14 3.62 -3.12
CA THR A 233 -0.47 2.31 -2.98
C THR A 233 0.51 1.22 -2.55
N ASP A 234 1.83 1.47 -2.65
CA ASP A 234 2.85 0.46 -2.46
C ASP A 234 3.02 0.10 -0.99
N LEU A 235 3.28 1.11 -0.15
CA LEU A 235 3.51 0.90 1.27
C LEU A 235 2.27 0.32 1.99
N PRO A 236 1.04 0.84 1.82
CA PRO A 236 -0.16 0.22 2.38
C PRO A 236 -0.34 -1.24 1.95
N THR A 237 -0.15 -1.56 0.66
CA THR A 237 -0.23 -2.93 0.16
C THR A 237 0.84 -3.81 0.78
N GLY A 238 2.09 -3.33 0.88
CA GLY A 238 3.20 -4.04 1.49
C GLY A 238 2.93 -4.39 2.96
N VAL A 239 2.53 -3.41 3.75
CA VAL A 239 2.22 -3.58 5.18
C VAL A 239 1.10 -4.60 5.37
N ILE A 240 -0.02 -4.45 4.67
CA ILE A 240 -1.17 -5.36 4.82
C ILE A 240 -0.82 -6.76 4.33
N SER A 241 0.00 -6.89 3.28
CA SER A 241 0.53 -8.18 2.83
C SER A 241 1.33 -8.88 3.93
N LEU A 242 2.24 -8.16 4.62
CA LEU A 242 3.02 -8.72 5.72
C LEU A 242 2.12 -9.15 6.89
N VAL A 243 1.13 -8.34 7.26
CA VAL A 243 0.18 -8.71 8.33
C VAL A 243 -0.63 -9.96 7.95
N GLY A 244 -1.13 -10.03 6.71
CA GLY A 244 -1.81 -11.23 6.19
C GLY A 244 -0.91 -12.46 6.20
N LEU A 245 0.36 -12.31 5.83
CA LEU A 245 1.36 -13.39 5.85
C LEU A 245 1.75 -13.81 7.27
N ILE A 246 1.79 -12.89 8.24
CA ILE A 246 1.97 -13.23 9.66
C ILE A 246 0.79 -14.11 10.13
N ALA A 247 -0.45 -13.68 9.87
CA ALA A 247 -1.63 -14.46 10.22
C ALA A 247 -1.64 -15.83 9.54
N LEU A 248 -1.25 -15.90 8.27
CA LEU A 248 -1.12 -17.17 7.54
C LEU A 248 0.00 -18.05 8.08
N PHE A 249 1.14 -17.47 8.48
CA PHE A 249 2.23 -18.21 9.10
C PHE A 249 1.77 -18.88 10.41
N GLU A 250 1.04 -18.15 11.26
CA GLU A 250 0.44 -18.71 12.47
C GLU A 250 -0.52 -19.88 12.14
N LEU A 251 -1.40 -19.71 11.15
CA LEU A 251 -2.31 -20.79 10.69
C LEU A 251 -1.58 -22.04 10.20
N VAL A 252 -0.42 -21.86 9.59
CA VAL A 252 0.35 -22.99 9.02
C VAL A 252 1.15 -23.71 10.11
N GLN A 253 1.65 -22.97 11.12
CA GLN A 253 2.48 -23.54 12.19
C GLN A 253 1.67 -24.24 13.28
N GLU A 254 0.51 -23.71 13.62
CA GLU A 254 -0.27 -24.19 14.75
C GLU A 254 -1.28 -25.24 14.32
N TYR A 255 -1.22 -26.44 14.94
CA TYR A 255 -2.32 -27.36 15.03
C TYR A 255 -2.98 -27.18 16.40
N PRO A 256 -4.18 -26.58 16.46
CA PRO A 256 -4.87 -26.39 17.73
C PRO A 256 -5.07 -27.72 18.46
N LYS A 257 -4.62 -27.76 19.70
CA LYS A 257 -4.74 -28.94 20.57
C LYS A 257 -5.95 -28.86 21.51
N ASP A 258 -6.45 -27.66 21.71
CA ASP A 258 -7.57 -27.37 22.61
C ASP A 258 -8.56 -26.37 22.00
N GLY A 259 -9.66 -26.12 22.69
CA GLY A 259 -10.73 -25.22 22.22
C GLY A 259 -10.33 -23.75 22.14
N GLU A 260 -9.41 -23.28 22.98
CA GLU A 260 -8.96 -21.89 22.98
C GLU A 260 -8.06 -21.63 21.76
N GLN A 261 -7.12 -22.54 21.49
CA GLN A 261 -6.28 -22.46 20.29
C GLN A 261 -7.10 -22.54 19.01
N THR A 262 -8.18 -23.36 19.02
CA THR A 262 -9.10 -23.45 17.87
C THR A 262 -9.78 -22.12 17.59
N LYS A 263 -10.24 -21.41 18.62
CA LYS A 263 -10.88 -20.09 18.45
C LYS A 263 -9.91 -19.02 17.94
N LEU A 264 -8.66 -19.03 18.40
CA LEU A 264 -7.61 -18.14 17.88
C LEU A 264 -7.32 -18.44 16.41
N PHE A 265 -7.25 -19.72 16.03
CA PHE A 265 -7.11 -20.16 14.64
C PHE A 265 -8.25 -19.61 13.76
N GLU A 266 -9.50 -19.68 14.22
CA GLU A 266 -10.66 -19.17 13.48
C GLU A 266 -10.57 -17.67 13.23
N SER A 267 -10.11 -16.88 14.21
CA SER A 267 -9.89 -15.45 14.05
C SER A 267 -8.80 -15.16 13.00
N ARG A 268 -7.65 -15.84 13.11
CA ARG A 268 -6.56 -15.70 12.17
C ARG A 268 -6.96 -16.09 10.74
N PHE A 269 -7.80 -17.09 10.59
CA PHE A 269 -8.36 -17.49 9.30
C PHE A 269 -9.20 -16.38 8.67
N ILE A 270 -10.15 -15.79 9.41
CA ILE A 270 -10.98 -14.68 8.91
C ILE A 270 -10.14 -13.46 8.57
N VAL A 271 -9.19 -13.09 9.45
CA VAL A 271 -8.29 -11.96 9.20
C VAL A 271 -7.44 -12.18 7.95
N ALA A 272 -6.74 -13.32 7.86
CA ALA A 272 -5.86 -13.60 6.73
C ALA A 272 -6.63 -13.59 5.39
N THR A 273 -7.77 -14.30 5.32
CA THR A 273 -8.56 -14.38 4.08
C THR A 273 -9.13 -13.02 3.66
N SER A 274 -9.55 -12.18 4.62
CA SER A 274 -10.04 -10.84 4.33
C SER A 274 -8.93 -9.91 3.84
N LEU A 275 -7.75 -9.95 4.46
CA LEU A 275 -6.61 -9.12 4.09
C LEU A 275 -6.05 -9.49 2.70
N PHE A 276 -6.01 -10.77 2.33
CA PHE A 276 -5.57 -11.17 1.00
C PHE A 276 -6.50 -10.67 -0.11
N VAL A 277 -7.78 -10.57 0.12
CA VAL A 277 -8.68 -9.93 -0.85
C VAL A 277 -8.52 -8.41 -0.82
N LEU A 278 -8.36 -7.80 0.35
CA LEU A 278 -8.16 -6.37 0.48
C LEU A 278 -6.94 -5.88 -0.32
N ILE A 279 -5.79 -6.58 -0.24
CA ILE A 279 -4.57 -6.17 -0.98
C ILE A 279 -4.75 -6.22 -2.49
N ILE A 280 -5.57 -7.11 -3.03
CA ILE A 280 -5.90 -7.12 -4.47
C ILE A 280 -6.60 -5.81 -4.84
N THR A 281 -7.52 -5.33 -4.00
CA THR A 281 -8.26 -4.08 -4.22
C THR A 281 -7.38 -2.83 -4.04
N PHE A 282 -6.24 -2.97 -3.39
CA PHE A 282 -5.24 -1.91 -3.26
C PHE A 282 -4.29 -1.90 -4.45
N LYS A 283 -3.80 -3.09 -4.84
CA LYS A 283 -2.85 -3.22 -5.94
C LYS A 283 -2.87 -4.59 -6.59
N MET A 284 -3.13 -4.64 -7.89
CA MET A 284 -3.23 -5.91 -8.64
C MET A 284 -1.93 -6.72 -8.71
N THR A 285 -0.77 -6.11 -8.48
CA THR A 285 0.50 -6.85 -8.46
C THR A 285 0.57 -7.90 -7.35
N ALA A 286 -0.28 -7.80 -6.32
CA ALA A 286 -0.41 -8.78 -5.24
C ALA A 286 -1.35 -9.95 -5.57
N LEU A 287 -1.98 -9.98 -6.75
CA LEU A 287 -3.07 -10.92 -7.09
C LEU A 287 -2.71 -12.38 -6.85
N VAL A 288 -1.61 -12.86 -7.41
CA VAL A 288 -1.24 -14.29 -7.33
C VAL A 288 -0.82 -14.67 -5.91
N LEU A 289 -0.04 -13.82 -5.24
CA LEU A 289 0.28 -14.00 -3.82
C LEU A 289 -1.00 -14.15 -2.99
N ALA A 290 -1.95 -13.25 -3.19
CA ALA A 290 -3.20 -13.21 -2.42
C ALA A 290 -4.08 -14.45 -2.68
N ILE A 291 -4.26 -14.84 -3.94
CA ILE A 291 -5.07 -16.02 -4.29
C ILE A 291 -4.47 -17.30 -3.70
N LEU A 292 -3.16 -17.49 -3.86
CA LEU A 292 -2.49 -18.70 -3.34
C LEU A 292 -2.48 -18.71 -1.81
N ALA A 293 -2.29 -17.56 -1.16
CA ALA A 293 -2.34 -17.43 0.29
C ALA A 293 -3.74 -17.67 0.85
N TRP A 294 -4.78 -17.15 0.18
CA TRP A 294 -6.19 -17.39 0.52
C TRP A 294 -6.54 -18.88 0.37
N SER A 295 -6.09 -19.51 -0.72
CA SER A 295 -6.28 -20.95 -0.96
C SER A 295 -5.59 -21.81 0.09
N LEU A 296 -4.37 -21.43 0.51
CA LEU A 296 -3.65 -22.12 1.58
C LEU A 296 -4.37 -21.98 2.93
N ALA A 297 -4.93 -20.82 3.24
CA ALA A 297 -5.73 -20.64 4.45
C ALA A 297 -6.97 -21.53 4.44
N LEU A 298 -7.67 -21.66 3.30
CA LEU A 298 -8.78 -22.61 3.16
C LEU A 298 -8.35 -24.06 3.33
N LEU A 299 -7.21 -24.45 2.75
CA LEU A 299 -6.66 -25.80 2.92
C LEU A 299 -6.39 -26.09 4.40
N ARG A 300 -5.80 -25.13 5.12
CA ARG A 300 -5.55 -25.27 6.57
C ARG A 300 -6.84 -25.43 7.37
N LEU A 301 -7.88 -24.65 7.06
CA LEU A 301 -9.19 -24.80 7.68
C LEU A 301 -9.83 -26.19 7.36
N ALA A 302 -9.65 -26.70 6.14
CA ALA A 302 -10.16 -28.01 5.74
C ALA A 302 -9.54 -29.16 6.55
N LEU A 303 -8.26 -29.02 6.92
CA LEU A 303 -7.51 -30.00 7.71
C LEU A 303 -7.75 -29.88 9.22
N LEU A 304 -8.40 -28.81 9.69
CA LEU A 304 -8.69 -28.60 11.11
C LEU A 304 -9.80 -29.55 11.60
N ASN A 305 -9.63 -30.14 12.78
CA ASN A 305 -10.62 -31.01 13.39
C ASN A 305 -11.71 -30.20 14.11
N ILE A 306 -12.66 -29.68 13.35
CA ILE A 306 -13.85 -28.95 13.83
C ILE A 306 -15.12 -29.52 13.20
N SER A 307 -16.28 -29.20 13.79
CA SER A 307 -17.56 -29.64 13.24
C SER A 307 -17.77 -29.15 11.81
N ARG A 308 -18.47 -29.93 11.00
CA ARG A 308 -18.81 -29.59 9.59
C ARG A 308 -19.58 -28.28 9.52
N GLU A 309 -20.48 -28.04 10.47
CA GLU A 309 -21.28 -26.84 10.55
C GLU A 309 -20.39 -25.60 10.80
N ARG A 310 -19.49 -25.67 11.78
CA ARG A 310 -18.57 -24.57 12.08
C ARG A 310 -17.64 -24.28 10.89
N ARG A 311 -17.07 -25.31 10.28
CA ARG A 311 -16.25 -25.17 9.07
C ARG A 311 -17.02 -24.48 7.96
N ARG A 312 -18.27 -24.90 7.68
CA ARG A 312 -19.14 -24.26 6.68
C ARG A 312 -19.38 -22.79 7.00
N THR A 313 -19.66 -22.45 8.25
CA THR A 313 -19.87 -21.05 8.69
C THR A 313 -18.64 -20.19 8.41
N LEU A 314 -17.44 -20.67 8.74
CA LEU A 314 -16.19 -19.93 8.49
C LEU A 314 -15.90 -19.78 6.99
N ILE A 315 -16.12 -20.81 6.18
CA ILE A 315 -15.97 -20.71 4.72
C ILE A 315 -16.94 -19.70 4.14
N LEU A 316 -18.22 -19.76 4.52
CA LEU A 316 -19.23 -18.82 4.03
C LEU A 316 -18.94 -17.39 4.48
N ALA A 317 -18.45 -17.20 5.70
CA ALA A 317 -18.03 -15.90 6.20
C ALA A 317 -16.84 -15.33 5.39
N SER A 318 -15.82 -16.17 5.15
CA SER A 318 -14.67 -15.78 4.32
C SER A 318 -15.08 -15.43 2.88
N ILE A 319 -15.93 -16.24 2.24
CA ILE A 319 -16.45 -15.96 0.90
C ILE A 319 -17.28 -14.68 0.92
N GLY A 320 -18.17 -14.51 1.90
CA GLY A 320 -19.03 -13.32 2.01
C GLY A 320 -18.23 -12.01 2.15
N LEU A 321 -17.21 -11.99 3.02
CA LEU A 321 -16.31 -10.85 3.18
C LEU A 321 -15.47 -10.60 1.92
N SER A 322 -15.00 -11.68 1.28
CA SER A 322 -14.26 -11.59 0.02
C SER A 322 -15.12 -11.00 -1.10
N CYS A 323 -16.34 -11.46 -1.25
CA CYS A 323 -17.31 -10.93 -2.23
C CYS A 323 -17.66 -9.46 -1.93
N ALA A 324 -17.86 -9.11 -0.67
CA ALA A 324 -18.17 -7.74 -0.25
C ALA A 324 -17.02 -6.76 -0.59
N LEU A 325 -15.77 -7.20 -0.53
CA LEU A 325 -14.60 -6.41 -0.93
C LEU A 325 -14.41 -6.39 -2.46
N ALA A 326 -14.48 -7.55 -3.11
CA ALA A 326 -14.08 -7.71 -4.51
C ALA A 326 -15.16 -7.26 -5.51
N ILE A 327 -16.45 -7.54 -5.26
CA ILE A 327 -17.52 -7.23 -6.22
C ILE A 327 -17.64 -5.73 -6.45
N PRO A 328 -17.76 -4.85 -5.42
CA PRO A 328 -17.79 -3.43 -5.65
C PRO A 328 -16.54 -2.91 -6.35
N TRP A 329 -15.35 -3.46 -6.03
CA TRP A 329 -14.10 -3.07 -6.66
C TRP A 329 -14.08 -3.41 -8.16
N VAL A 330 -14.52 -4.61 -8.55
CA VAL A 330 -14.66 -5.01 -9.96
C VAL A 330 -15.61 -4.09 -10.70
N LEU A 331 -16.79 -3.81 -10.11
CA LEU A 331 -17.78 -2.89 -10.70
C LEU A 331 -17.24 -1.46 -10.84
N ARG A 332 -16.47 -0.98 -9.85
CA ARG A 332 -15.78 0.32 -9.94
C ARG A 332 -14.81 0.36 -11.12
N GLY A 333 -14.04 -0.72 -11.36
CA GLY A 333 -13.14 -0.83 -12.51
C GLY A 333 -13.90 -0.65 -13.83
N VAL A 334 -15.06 -1.30 -13.98
CA VAL A 334 -15.91 -1.15 -15.16
C VAL A 334 -16.42 0.30 -15.31
N VAL A 335 -16.85 0.94 -14.22
CA VAL A 335 -17.30 2.33 -14.27
C VAL A 335 -16.16 3.28 -14.64
N LEU A 336 -14.99 3.12 -14.06
CA LEU A 336 -13.83 4.00 -14.32
C LEU A 336 -13.27 3.87 -15.74
N SER A 337 -13.25 2.66 -16.31
CA SER A 337 -12.50 2.39 -17.54
C SER A 337 -13.23 1.59 -18.62
N GLY A 338 -14.33 0.92 -18.28
CA GLY A 338 -14.97 -0.09 -19.12
C GLY A 338 -14.32 -1.49 -19.00
N TYR A 339 -13.34 -1.65 -18.13
CA TYR A 339 -12.65 -2.92 -17.86
C TYR A 339 -12.63 -3.22 -16.36
N PRO A 340 -12.95 -4.45 -15.93
CA PRO A 340 -12.93 -4.81 -14.50
C PRO A 340 -11.52 -4.78 -13.89
N PHE A 341 -10.48 -5.03 -14.72
CA PHE A 341 -9.10 -5.21 -14.30
C PHE A 341 -8.12 -4.30 -15.08
N PHE A 342 -8.52 -3.04 -15.30
CA PHE A 342 -7.66 -2.07 -15.97
C PHE A 342 -6.27 -1.98 -15.27
N PRO A 343 -5.15 -1.91 -16.01
CA PRO A 343 -4.99 -1.68 -17.44
C PRO A 343 -5.08 -2.92 -18.34
N SER A 344 -5.46 -4.10 -17.81
CA SER A 344 -5.77 -5.25 -18.66
C SER A 344 -7.00 -4.95 -19.51
N SER A 345 -6.89 -5.17 -20.82
CA SER A 345 -8.00 -5.03 -21.76
C SER A 345 -8.91 -6.27 -21.83
N ALA A 346 -8.68 -7.26 -20.93
CA ALA A 346 -9.53 -8.43 -20.82
C ALA A 346 -10.93 -8.09 -20.24
N PHE A 347 -11.94 -8.84 -20.65
CA PHE A 347 -13.31 -8.70 -20.16
C PHE A 347 -13.91 -7.30 -20.39
N ALA A 348 -13.76 -6.78 -21.61
CA ALA A 348 -14.28 -5.47 -22.00
C ALA A 348 -15.81 -5.42 -21.93
N PHE A 349 -16.35 -4.44 -21.23
CA PHE A 349 -17.79 -4.18 -21.17
C PHE A 349 -18.24 -3.27 -22.32
N PRO A 350 -19.46 -3.48 -22.88
CA PRO A 350 -20.00 -2.71 -23.99
C PRO A 350 -20.61 -1.38 -23.50
N VAL A 351 -19.76 -0.50 -22.95
CA VAL A 351 -20.18 0.84 -22.46
C VAL A 351 -19.55 1.93 -23.34
N ASP A 352 -20.26 3.07 -23.48
CA ASP A 352 -19.85 4.18 -24.33
C ASP A 352 -18.59 4.91 -23.84
N TRP A 353 -18.27 4.79 -22.54
CA TRP A 353 -17.08 5.37 -21.93
C TRP A 353 -15.89 4.42 -21.86
N ARG A 354 -15.98 3.24 -22.48
CA ARG A 354 -14.86 2.30 -22.46
C ARG A 354 -13.61 2.91 -23.08
N VAL A 355 -12.51 2.84 -22.35
CA VAL A 355 -11.18 3.22 -22.85
C VAL A 355 -10.87 2.41 -24.10
N PRO A 356 -10.41 3.01 -25.19
CA PRO A 356 -9.93 2.26 -26.37
C PRO A 356 -8.90 1.21 -25.98
N ARG A 357 -9.00 0.01 -26.57
CA ARG A 357 -8.15 -1.13 -26.24
C ARG A 357 -6.68 -0.80 -26.41
N GLU A 358 -6.34 -0.08 -27.47
CA GLU A 358 -4.99 0.33 -27.83
C GLU A 358 -4.36 1.18 -26.72
N ILE A 359 -5.14 2.05 -26.08
CA ILE A 359 -4.71 2.88 -24.95
C ILE A 359 -4.49 2.01 -23.70
N ALA A 360 -5.43 1.12 -23.39
CA ALA A 360 -5.31 0.22 -22.24
C ALA A 360 -4.06 -0.67 -22.36
N ASP A 361 -3.86 -1.28 -23.54
CA ASP A 361 -2.71 -2.13 -23.82
C ASP A 361 -1.40 -1.35 -23.78
N SER A 362 -1.39 -0.10 -24.25
CA SER A 362 -0.23 0.81 -24.18
C SER A 362 0.15 1.15 -22.75
N ILE A 363 -0.82 1.45 -21.91
CA ILE A 363 -0.58 1.75 -20.47
C ILE A 363 -0.04 0.50 -19.75
N ALA A 364 -0.61 -0.67 -20.04
CA ALA A 364 -0.12 -1.93 -19.48
C ALA A 364 1.32 -2.24 -19.94
N HIS A 365 1.63 -1.98 -21.20
CA HIS A 365 2.96 -2.19 -21.75
C HIS A 365 3.98 -1.21 -21.16
N PHE A 366 3.62 0.08 -21.05
CA PHE A 366 4.47 1.11 -20.44
C PHE A 366 4.81 0.74 -19.00
N GLY A 367 3.82 0.36 -18.19
CA GLY A 367 4.04 -0.04 -16.80
C GLY A 367 4.98 -1.24 -16.67
N ARG A 368 4.86 -2.24 -17.55
CA ARG A 368 5.77 -3.40 -17.60
C ARG A 368 7.19 -3.01 -17.98
N SER A 369 7.33 -2.23 -19.03
CA SER A 369 8.65 -1.81 -19.53
C SER A 369 9.40 -0.98 -18.51
N TRP A 370 8.72 -0.01 -17.90
CA TRP A 370 9.29 0.81 -16.83
C TRP A 370 9.72 -0.02 -15.62
N ALA A 371 8.91 -1.01 -15.21
CA ALA A 371 9.23 -1.87 -14.07
C ALA A 371 10.40 -2.83 -14.35
N ARG A 372 10.61 -3.24 -15.60
CA ARG A 372 11.73 -4.10 -16.02
C ARG A 372 13.05 -3.36 -16.05
N LEU A 373 13.12 -2.33 -16.86
CA LEU A 373 14.30 -1.48 -16.99
C LEU A 373 13.85 -0.02 -17.15
N PRO A 374 13.91 0.79 -16.07
CA PRO A 374 13.65 2.22 -16.17
C PRO A 374 14.58 2.86 -17.22
N HIS A 375 14.02 3.72 -18.06
CA HIS A 375 14.73 4.44 -19.14
C HIS A 375 15.19 3.61 -20.36
N ALA A 376 14.95 2.30 -20.40
CA ALA A 376 15.22 1.50 -21.59
C ALA A 376 14.13 1.70 -22.65
N SER A 377 14.49 1.46 -23.91
CA SER A 377 13.53 1.45 -25.01
C SER A 377 12.54 0.27 -24.89
N PHE A 378 11.38 0.39 -25.51
CA PHE A 378 10.39 -0.70 -25.51
C PHE A 378 10.93 -1.99 -26.12
N GLY A 379 11.82 -1.90 -27.12
CA GLY A 379 12.46 -3.06 -27.72
C GLY A 379 13.34 -3.84 -26.75
N GLU A 380 14.08 -3.14 -25.89
CA GLU A 380 14.99 -3.75 -24.91
C GLU A 380 14.24 -4.45 -23.76
N THR A 381 13.00 -4.05 -23.51
CA THR A 381 12.18 -4.62 -22.42
C THR A 381 11.29 -5.78 -22.88
N ASN A 382 11.24 -6.08 -24.16
CA ASN A 382 10.47 -7.20 -24.71
C ASN A 382 11.20 -8.54 -24.58
N GLY A 383 10.43 -9.63 -24.62
CA GLY A 383 10.97 -10.99 -24.51
C GLY A 383 11.63 -11.25 -23.16
N VAL A 384 12.82 -11.88 -23.18
CA VAL A 384 13.61 -12.25 -21.98
C VAL A 384 14.92 -11.47 -21.83
N HIS A 385 15.28 -10.65 -22.81
CA HIS A 385 16.57 -9.95 -22.85
C HIS A 385 16.78 -8.97 -21.67
N TRP A 386 15.71 -8.43 -21.11
CA TRP A 386 15.75 -7.55 -19.96
C TRP A 386 16.19 -8.24 -18.66
N MET A 387 16.07 -9.58 -18.58
CA MET A 387 16.31 -10.32 -17.33
C MET A 387 17.75 -10.19 -16.85
N LEU A 388 18.72 -10.38 -17.74
CA LEU A 388 20.14 -10.32 -17.38
C LEU A 388 20.58 -8.92 -16.93
N PRO A 389 20.26 -7.82 -17.65
CA PRO A 389 20.49 -6.46 -17.15
C PRO A 389 19.79 -6.18 -15.82
N TRP A 390 18.55 -6.67 -15.63
CA TRP A 390 17.81 -6.49 -14.39
C TRP A 390 18.51 -7.18 -13.20
N PHE A 391 18.95 -8.44 -13.35
CA PHE A 391 19.74 -9.12 -12.32
C PHE A 391 21.07 -8.42 -12.04
N GLY A 392 21.75 -7.92 -13.06
CA GLY A 392 22.95 -7.12 -12.91
C GLY A 392 22.73 -5.87 -12.06
N MET A 393 21.63 -5.17 -12.29
CA MET A 393 21.21 -4.02 -11.49
C MET A 393 20.85 -4.43 -10.05
N ALA A 394 20.09 -5.51 -9.88
CA ALA A 394 19.66 -6.00 -8.57
C ALA A 394 20.85 -6.40 -7.69
N ILE A 395 21.78 -7.16 -8.24
CA ILE A 395 22.95 -7.64 -7.50
C ILE A 395 23.92 -6.51 -7.16
N LYS A 396 24.12 -5.54 -8.06
CA LYS A 396 25.12 -4.47 -7.84
C LYS A 396 24.58 -3.35 -6.95
N ASN A 397 23.31 -3.02 -7.06
CA ASN A 397 22.81 -1.72 -6.61
C ASN A 397 21.62 -1.79 -5.64
N ARG A 398 21.12 -3.00 -5.32
CA ARG A 398 19.89 -3.15 -4.55
C ARG A 398 20.13 -3.92 -3.26
N VAL A 399 20.38 -3.18 -2.19
CA VAL A 399 20.52 -3.73 -0.83
C VAL A 399 19.21 -4.42 -0.39
N ASP A 400 18.06 -3.90 -0.82
CA ASP A 400 16.73 -4.46 -0.65
C ASP A 400 16.50 -5.79 -1.40
N PHE A 401 17.45 -6.20 -2.24
CA PHE A 401 17.53 -7.53 -2.83
C PHE A 401 18.62 -8.39 -2.17
N GLN A 402 19.82 -7.83 -1.99
CA GLN A 402 20.99 -8.55 -1.47
C GLN A 402 20.75 -9.11 -0.06
N ILE A 403 20.20 -8.29 0.84
CA ILE A 403 19.98 -8.68 2.23
C ILE A 403 18.93 -9.79 2.38
N PRO A 404 17.72 -9.69 1.78
CA PRO A 404 16.75 -10.78 1.79
C PRO A 404 17.29 -12.09 1.21
N VAL A 405 18.08 -12.03 0.13
CA VAL A 405 18.74 -13.22 -0.44
C VAL A 405 19.72 -13.84 0.56
N LEU A 406 20.55 -13.03 1.21
CA LEU A 406 21.49 -13.51 2.22
C LEU A 406 20.78 -14.18 3.40
N PHE A 407 19.72 -13.56 3.93
CA PHE A 407 18.89 -14.14 5.00
C PHE A 407 18.25 -15.47 4.56
N SER A 408 17.72 -15.52 3.33
CA SER A 408 17.11 -16.73 2.77
C SER A 408 18.12 -17.87 2.64
N LEU A 409 19.30 -17.59 2.09
CA LEU A 409 20.37 -18.58 1.92
C LEU A 409 20.89 -19.09 3.26
N THR A 410 21.11 -18.20 4.23
CA THR A 410 21.55 -18.59 5.58
C THR A 410 20.53 -19.51 6.24
N GLY A 411 19.26 -19.14 6.20
CA GLY A 411 18.17 -19.95 6.75
C GLY A 411 18.05 -21.31 6.06
N LEU A 412 18.16 -21.36 4.73
CA LEU A 412 18.12 -22.60 3.95
C LEU A 412 19.30 -23.53 4.27
N VAL A 413 20.53 -23.01 4.32
CA VAL A 413 21.73 -23.80 4.67
C VAL A 413 21.60 -24.40 6.06
N LEU A 414 21.12 -23.63 7.04
CA LEU A 414 20.92 -24.13 8.40
C LEU A 414 19.77 -25.17 8.44
N ALA A 415 18.69 -24.95 7.70
CA ALA A 415 17.60 -25.92 7.59
C ALA A 415 18.06 -27.26 7.01
N LEU A 416 18.91 -27.23 5.99
CA LEU A 416 19.51 -28.43 5.39
C LEU A 416 20.44 -29.15 6.37
N ARG A 417 21.35 -28.41 7.03
CA ARG A 417 22.34 -28.99 7.97
C ARG A 417 21.68 -29.65 9.18
N HIS A 418 20.64 -29.06 9.72
CA HIS A 418 19.96 -29.55 10.92
C HIS A 418 18.76 -30.48 10.61
N GLY A 419 18.50 -30.79 9.34
CA GLY A 419 17.41 -31.68 8.93
C GLY A 419 16.01 -31.15 9.27
N THR A 420 15.87 -29.84 9.56
CA THR A 420 14.61 -29.21 9.98
C THR A 420 13.60 -29.13 8.85
N LEU A 421 14.01 -29.42 7.61
CA LEU A 421 13.12 -29.58 6.44
C LEU A 421 12.09 -30.71 6.63
N LYS A 422 12.32 -31.65 7.56
CA LYS A 422 11.36 -32.71 7.90
C LYS A 422 10.07 -32.15 8.53
N ASN A 423 10.13 -30.96 9.14
CA ASN A 423 8.97 -30.28 9.72
C ASN A 423 8.39 -29.29 8.69
N LEU A 424 7.78 -29.83 7.66
CA LEU A 424 7.35 -29.15 6.43
C LEU A 424 6.30 -28.04 6.61
N SER A 425 5.65 -27.94 7.78
CA SER A 425 4.49 -27.06 7.95
C SER A 425 4.77 -25.60 7.56
N ARG A 426 5.90 -25.02 8.02
CA ARG A 426 6.26 -23.63 7.70
C ARG A 426 6.56 -23.40 6.21
N PHE A 427 7.05 -24.42 5.53
CA PHE A 427 7.43 -24.31 4.13
C PHE A 427 6.23 -24.25 3.17
N TRP A 428 5.02 -24.60 3.65
CA TRP A 428 3.80 -24.34 2.88
C TRP A 428 3.61 -22.87 2.57
N LEU A 429 4.10 -21.96 3.44
CA LEU A 429 4.07 -20.52 3.16
C LEU A 429 4.91 -20.13 1.93
N LEU A 430 5.93 -20.93 1.58
CA LEU A 430 6.75 -20.66 0.39
C LEU A 430 5.95 -20.81 -0.91
N VAL A 431 4.85 -21.58 -0.92
CA VAL A 431 4.00 -21.74 -2.12
C VAL A 431 3.40 -20.42 -2.58
N PRO A 432 2.62 -19.69 -1.74
CA PRO A 432 2.11 -18.38 -2.13
C PRO A 432 3.22 -17.34 -2.32
N LEU A 433 4.30 -17.38 -1.54
CA LEU A 433 5.42 -16.47 -1.67
C LEU A 433 6.13 -16.67 -3.01
N PHE A 434 6.47 -17.90 -3.38
CA PHE A 434 7.12 -18.19 -4.65
C PHE A 434 6.22 -17.86 -5.85
N GLY A 435 4.94 -18.25 -5.80
CA GLY A 435 3.98 -17.90 -6.85
C GLY A 435 3.83 -16.38 -7.01
N GLY A 436 3.77 -15.65 -5.90
CA GLY A 436 3.75 -14.18 -5.89
C GLY A 436 5.03 -13.56 -6.47
N LEU A 437 6.21 -14.09 -6.12
CA LEU A 437 7.48 -13.63 -6.64
C LEU A 437 7.65 -13.90 -8.14
N VAL A 438 7.22 -15.08 -8.63
CA VAL A 438 7.22 -15.39 -10.07
C VAL A 438 6.30 -14.44 -10.82
N PHE A 439 5.08 -14.22 -10.34
CA PHE A 439 4.13 -13.30 -10.96
C PHE A 439 4.66 -11.86 -10.98
N TRP A 440 5.19 -11.38 -9.86
CA TRP A 440 5.83 -10.07 -9.75
C TRP A 440 6.97 -9.93 -10.75
N PHE A 441 7.89 -10.89 -10.80
CA PHE A 441 9.06 -10.84 -11.67
C PHE A 441 8.68 -10.82 -13.16
N MET A 442 7.71 -11.63 -13.55
CA MET A 442 7.27 -11.70 -14.95
C MET A 442 6.44 -10.48 -15.37
N LEU A 443 5.60 -9.96 -14.46
CA LEU A 443 4.68 -8.88 -14.78
C LEU A 443 5.34 -7.50 -14.67
N ALA A 444 5.89 -7.17 -13.49
CA ALA A 444 6.40 -5.83 -13.19
C ALA A 444 7.44 -5.88 -12.06
N PRO A 445 8.71 -6.22 -12.36
CA PRO A 445 9.73 -6.50 -11.35
C PRO A 445 10.36 -5.23 -10.73
N ALA A 446 9.58 -4.17 -10.53
CA ALA A 446 10.00 -3.07 -9.67
C ALA A 446 10.01 -3.53 -8.21
N PHE A 447 11.11 -3.32 -7.48
CA PHE A 447 11.30 -3.85 -6.12
C PHE A 447 10.16 -3.46 -5.18
N ARG A 448 9.70 -2.21 -5.22
CA ARG A 448 8.58 -1.70 -4.40
C ARG A 448 7.27 -2.51 -4.56
N PHE A 449 7.09 -3.23 -5.68
CA PHE A 449 5.89 -4.04 -5.92
C PHE A 449 5.99 -5.47 -5.36
N GLY A 450 7.21 -5.99 -5.18
CA GLY A 450 7.48 -7.34 -4.67
C GLY A 450 8.02 -7.37 -3.24
N GLU A 451 8.26 -6.21 -2.65
CA GLU A 451 9.03 -6.06 -1.41
C GLU A 451 8.48 -6.91 -0.25
N ALA A 452 7.16 -6.92 -0.06
CA ALA A 452 6.53 -7.74 0.98
C ALA A 452 6.79 -9.24 0.78
N ALA A 453 6.69 -9.76 -0.46
CA ALA A 453 6.94 -11.17 -0.75
C ALA A 453 8.44 -11.51 -0.62
N ILE A 454 9.34 -10.61 -1.04
CA ILE A 454 10.79 -10.78 -0.91
C ILE A 454 11.17 -10.89 0.57
N TRP A 455 10.75 -9.94 1.40
CA TRP A 455 11.08 -9.93 2.82
C TRP A 455 10.38 -11.03 3.61
N ALA A 456 9.13 -11.38 3.28
CA ALA A 456 8.44 -12.50 3.91
C ALA A 456 9.11 -13.85 3.57
N THR A 457 9.67 -14.00 2.36
CA THR A 457 10.46 -15.18 2.01
C THR A 457 11.72 -15.26 2.86
N ALA A 458 12.44 -14.15 2.98
CA ALA A 458 13.61 -14.05 3.83
C ALA A 458 13.28 -14.31 5.31
N ALA A 459 12.17 -13.78 5.81
CA ALA A 459 11.71 -14.01 7.18
C ALA A 459 11.31 -15.48 7.40
N CYS A 460 10.62 -16.11 6.44
CA CYS A 460 10.21 -17.51 6.52
C CYS A 460 11.43 -18.44 6.62
N LEU A 461 12.40 -18.29 5.74
CA LEU A 461 13.62 -19.10 5.75
C LEU A 461 14.54 -18.72 6.93
N GLY A 462 14.73 -17.43 7.19
CA GLY A 462 15.53 -16.92 8.30
C GLY A 462 14.97 -17.28 9.68
N SER A 463 13.66 -17.51 9.79
CA SER A 463 13.04 -17.96 11.04
C SER A 463 13.63 -19.27 11.56
N VAL A 464 14.12 -20.14 10.64
CA VAL A 464 14.80 -21.39 11.01
C VAL A 464 16.10 -21.10 11.75
N ALA A 465 16.89 -20.16 11.23
CA ALA A 465 18.14 -19.75 11.86
C ALA A 465 17.90 -19.18 13.26
N LEU A 466 16.92 -18.28 13.40
CA LEU A 466 16.59 -17.68 14.68
C LEU A 466 16.08 -18.71 15.69
N GLN A 467 15.22 -19.65 15.26
CA GLN A 467 14.70 -20.72 16.11
C GLN A 467 15.80 -21.66 16.62
N LEU A 468 16.84 -21.90 15.82
CA LEU A 468 17.97 -22.74 16.21
C LEU A 468 18.96 -22.00 17.12
N LEU A 469 19.21 -20.73 16.85
CA LEU A 469 20.26 -19.96 17.48
C LEU A 469 19.82 -19.24 18.78
N LEU A 470 18.66 -18.57 18.76
CA LEU A 470 18.26 -17.73 19.90
C LEU A 470 18.07 -18.50 21.22
N PRO A 471 17.47 -19.71 21.27
CA PRO A 471 17.31 -20.45 22.50
C PRO A 471 18.65 -20.85 23.15
N ALA A 472 19.71 -21.07 22.34
CA ALA A 472 21.03 -21.44 22.82
C ALA A 472 21.88 -20.25 23.30
N MET A 473 21.40 -19.00 23.09
CA MET A 473 22.13 -17.76 23.40
C MET A 473 21.81 -17.26 24.80
N SER A 474 22.83 -16.64 25.43
CA SER A 474 22.61 -15.84 26.64
C SER A 474 21.74 -14.61 26.35
N GLN A 475 21.15 -14.02 27.39
CA GLN A 475 20.33 -12.80 27.26
C GLN A 475 21.05 -11.65 26.57
N ILE A 476 22.36 -11.48 26.85
CA ILE A 476 23.18 -10.42 26.21
C ILE A 476 23.34 -10.70 24.72
N GLN A 477 23.63 -11.95 24.34
CA GLN A 477 23.77 -12.34 22.93
C GLN A 477 22.46 -12.17 22.17
N ARG A 478 21.31 -12.54 22.76
CA ARG A 478 19.98 -12.30 22.16
C ARG A 478 19.76 -10.81 21.89
N ARG A 479 20.08 -9.93 22.86
CA ARG A 479 19.98 -8.47 22.69
C ARG A 479 20.86 -8.00 21.53
N ILE A 480 22.10 -8.47 21.44
CA ILE A 480 23.01 -8.10 20.35
C ILE A 480 22.45 -8.50 18.99
N VAL A 481 21.94 -9.74 18.86
CA VAL A 481 21.34 -10.22 17.60
C VAL A 481 20.11 -9.38 17.21
N LEU A 482 19.21 -9.11 18.15
CA LEU A 482 17.98 -8.34 17.88
C LEU A 482 18.28 -6.89 17.52
N VAL A 483 19.22 -6.25 18.23
CA VAL A 483 19.71 -4.90 17.87
C VAL A 483 20.41 -4.93 16.52
N GLY A 484 21.19 -5.98 16.23
CA GLY A 484 21.84 -6.17 14.93
C GLY A 484 20.84 -6.24 13.78
N ILE A 485 19.72 -6.97 13.93
CA ILE A 485 18.65 -7.03 12.92
C ILE A 485 18.06 -5.63 12.67
N ALA A 486 17.77 -4.87 13.73
CA ALA A 486 17.30 -3.50 13.58
C ALA A 486 18.34 -2.57 12.92
N ALA A 487 19.61 -2.72 13.29
CA ALA A 487 20.71 -1.95 12.70
C ALA A 487 20.89 -2.23 11.19
N ILE A 488 20.63 -3.46 10.74
CA ILE A 488 20.59 -3.78 9.30
C ILE A 488 19.54 -2.94 8.58
N GLY A 489 18.36 -2.75 9.16
CA GLY A 489 17.32 -1.88 8.58
C GLY A 489 17.79 -0.43 8.42
N ILE A 490 18.47 0.11 9.41
CA ILE A 490 19.07 1.45 9.35
C ILE A 490 20.17 1.49 8.27
N TRP A 491 21.03 0.49 8.24
CA TRP A 491 22.11 0.39 7.24
C TRP A 491 21.57 0.27 5.81
N CYS A 492 20.51 -0.51 5.58
CA CYS A 492 19.83 -0.61 4.28
C CYS A 492 19.27 0.73 3.80
N SER A 493 18.94 1.63 4.73
CA SER A 493 18.41 2.96 4.43
C SER A 493 19.50 4.02 4.23
N TYR A 494 20.72 3.75 4.75
CA TYR A 494 21.79 4.75 4.85
C TYR A 494 22.36 5.26 3.52
N PRO A 495 22.60 4.46 2.46
CA PRO A 495 23.33 4.96 1.29
C PRO A 495 22.60 6.03 0.49
N ARG A 496 21.32 6.23 0.74
CA ARG A 496 20.47 6.93 -0.24
C ARG A 496 19.99 8.30 0.17
N THR A 497 19.92 8.66 1.50
CA THR A 497 19.15 9.87 1.75
C THR A 497 19.14 10.43 3.17
N LEU A 498 19.75 9.80 4.16
CA LEU A 498 19.46 10.13 5.55
C LEU A 498 19.67 11.60 5.94
N TYR A 499 20.72 12.22 5.51
CA TYR A 499 21.03 13.58 5.99
C TYR A 499 20.45 14.70 5.13
N ARG A 500 20.60 14.65 3.81
CA ARG A 500 20.28 15.80 2.95
C ARG A 500 18.79 15.93 2.61
N VAL A 501 18.08 14.81 2.53
CA VAL A 501 16.67 14.82 2.09
C VAL A 501 15.70 14.72 3.26
N TYR A 502 16.08 14.07 4.37
CA TYR A 502 15.12 13.73 5.43
C TYR A 502 15.35 14.42 6.77
N PHE A 503 16.58 14.55 7.24
CA PHE A 503 16.80 15.21 8.54
C PHE A 503 16.73 16.73 8.45
N ARG A 504 17.29 17.33 7.41
CA ARG A 504 17.26 18.79 7.25
C ARG A 504 15.84 19.33 7.12
N PRO A 505 14.96 18.77 6.27
CA PRO A 505 13.57 19.23 6.19
C PRO A 505 12.76 18.98 7.47
N LEU A 506 13.07 17.91 8.25
CA LEU A 506 12.40 17.66 9.53
C LEU A 506 12.79 18.69 10.60
N LEU A 507 14.03 19.18 10.58
CA LEU A 507 14.48 20.25 11.47
C LEU A 507 13.89 21.62 11.06
N GLU A 508 13.46 21.76 9.81
CA GLU A 508 12.83 22.96 9.24
C GLU A 508 11.28 22.87 9.21
N VAL A 509 10.66 21.86 9.87
CA VAL A 509 9.19 21.74 9.93
C VAL A 509 8.58 22.90 10.70
N HIS A 510 7.97 23.82 9.96
CA HIS A 510 7.22 24.96 10.51
C HIS A 510 5.70 24.72 10.55
N GLY A 511 5.25 23.48 10.54
CA GLY A 511 3.85 23.06 10.50
C GLY A 511 3.66 21.86 9.58
N PHE A 512 2.40 21.51 9.26
CA PHE A 512 2.12 20.54 8.21
C PHE A 512 2.61 21.10 6.87
N SER A 513 3.38 20.28 6.13
CA SER A 513 3.68 20.63 4.74
C SER A 513 2.39 20.49 3.91
N HIS A 514 2.13 21.47 3.08
CA HIS A 514 1.02 21.39 2.13
C HIS A 514 1.46 20.67 0.86
N ILE A 515 0.48 20.12 0.13
CA ILE A 515 0.71 19.63 -1.22
C ILE A 515 1.25 20.79 -2.06
N PRO A 516 2.32 20.58 -2.86
CA PRO A 516 2.90 21.63 -3.70
C PRO A 516 1.86 22.28 -4.62
N GLU A 517 1.85 23.60 -4.68
CA GLU A 517 1.07 24.33 -5.65
C GLU A 517 1.67 24.18 -7.05
N VAL A 518 0.84 23.91 -8.02
CA VAL A 518 1.24 23.79 -9.42
C VAL A 518 0.55 24.87 -10.26
N ARG A 519 1.34 25.51 -11.11
CA ARG A 519 0.79 26.43 -12.12
C ARG A 519 0.27 25.64 -13.29
N THR A 520 -1.01 25.86 -13.61
CA THR A 520 -1.67 25.25 -14.75
C THR A 520 -2.15 26.33 -15.72
N VAL A 521 -2.35 25.93 -16.95
CA VAL A 521 -3.03 26.75 -17.98
C VAL A 521 -4.24 25.99 -18.50
N PRO A 522 -5.37 26.69 -18.71
CA PRO A 522 -6.50 26.08 -19.39
C PRO A 522 -6.14 25.80 -20.85
N TYR A 523 -6.41 24.59 -21.29
CA TYR A 523 -6.27 24.15 -22.68
C TYR A 523 -7.61 23.67 -23.19
N GLN A 524 -8.11 24.28 -24.28
CA GLN A 524 -9.37 23.89 -24.91
C GLN A 524 -9.11 22.84 -25.99
N LEU A 525 -9.72 21.66 -25.83
CA LEU A 525 -9.66 20.56 -26.79
C LEU A 525 -10.58 20.85 -27.99
N SER A 526 -10.38 20.14 -29.10
CA SER A 526 -11.24 20.23 -30.29
C SER A 526 -12.71 19.92 -29.99
N SER A 527 -12.98 19.15 -28.94
CA SER A 527 -14.32 18.86 -28.44
C SER A 527 -15.01 20.00 -27.68
N GLY A 528 -14.31 21.12 -27.45
CA GLY A 528 -14.78 22.22 -26.61
C GLY A 528 -14.53 22.02 -25.10
N LEU A 529 -14.08 20.85 -24.66
CA LEU A 529 -13.71 20.58 -23.27
C LEU A 529 -12.45 21.37 -22.91
N THR A 530 -12.48 22.10 -21.81
CA THR A 530 -11.30 22.76 -21.25
C THR A 530 -10.73 21.92 -20.11
N ILE A 531 -9.42 21.64 -20.16
CA ILE A 531 -8.66 20.95 -19.14
C ILE A 531 -7.51 21.82 -18.63
N ASN A 532 -7.15 21.66 -17.37
CA ASN A 532 -5.97 22.32 -16.77
C ASN A 532 -4.72 21.48 -17.05
N VAL A 533 -3.71 22.09 -17.66
CA VAL A 533 -2.44 21.42 -18.01
C VAL A 533 -1.31 22.05 -17.20
N PRO A 534 -0.52 21.26 -16.46
CA PRO A 534 0.62 21.78 -15.69
C PRO A 534 1.73 22.28 -16.62
N ILE A 535 2.34 23.45 -16.28
CA ILE A 535 3.25 24.15 -17.20
C ILE A 535 4.66 23.58 -17.20
N ARG A 536 5.22 23.26 -16.03
CA ARG A 536 6.65 22.91 -15.85
C ARG A 536 6.87 21.50 -15.33
N THR A 537 5.84 20.76 -15.14
CA THR A 537 5.84 19.44 -14.55
C THR A 537 4.79 18.55 -15.22
N ASN A 538 4.92 17.25 -15.11
CA ASN A 538 3.87 16.31 -15.50
C ASN A 538 3.01 15.89 -14.30
N GLN A 539 2.97 16.68 -13.23
CA GLN A 539 2.24 16.42 -12.00
C GLN A 539 1.15 17.48 -11.81
N CYS A 540 -0.09 17.04 -11.66
CA CYS A 540 -1.23 17.91 -11.39
C CYS A 540 -1.35 18.32 -9.92
N TRP A 541 -0.76 17.57 -9.00
CA TRP A 541 -0.89 17.80 -7.56
C TRP A 541 -2.34 18.09 -7.14
N ASN A 542 -2.59 19.25 -6.56
CA ASN A 542 -3.91 19.72 -6.14
C ASN A 542 -4.50 20.79 -7.10
N ALA A 543 -4.22 20.69 -8.39
CA ALA A 543 -4.76 21.59 -9.41
C ALA A 543 -6.27 21.46 -9.55
N ASP A 544 -6.93 22.49 -10.09
CA ASP A 544 -8.37 22.46 -10.33
C ASP A 544 -8.79 21.40 -11.36
N LEU A 545 -9.92 20.73 -11.07
CA LEU A 545 -10.45 19.69 -11.93
C LEU A 545 -11.16 20.27 -13.16
N PRO A 546 -11.08 19.64 -14.32
CA PRO A 546 -10.22 18.50 -14.64
C PRO A 546 -8.78 18.91 -14.94
N CYS A 547 -7.79 18.21 -14.36
CA CYS A 547 -6.38 18.40 -14.70
C CYS A 547 -5.81 17.10 -15.27
N SER A 548 -5.02 17.21 -16.34
CA SER A 548 -4.27 16.10 -16.90
C SER A 548 -2.94 16.57 -17.50
N PRO A 549 -1.81 15.93 -17.16
CA PRO A 549 -0.54 16.20 -17.83
C PRO A 549 -0.46 15.59 -19.23
N TYR A 550 -1.28 14.58 -19.51
CA TYR A 550 -1.35 13.86 -20.78
C TYR A 550 -2.81 13.68 -21.18
N PHE A 551 -3.17 14.02 -22.40
CA PHE A 551 -4.53 13.93 -22.91
C PHE A 551 -4.54 13.65 -24.41
N LEU A 552 -5.68 13.26 -24.91
CA LEU A 552 -5.95 13.13 -26.35
C LEU A 552 -6.93 14.23 -26.75
N ASP A 553 -6.76 14.78 -27.94
CA ASP A 553 -7.64 15.86 -28.42
C ASP A 553 -9.07 15.38 -28.70
N GLU A 554 -9.24 14.07 -28.90
CA GLU A 554 -10.54 13.39 -29.07
C GLU A 554 -11.29 13.19 -27.75
N LEU A 555 -10.72 13.58 -26.60
CA LEU A 555 -11.36 13.51 -25.31
C LEU A 555 -12.55 14.47 -25.23
N ARG A 556 -13.68 13.99 -24.75
CA ARG A 556 -14.90 14.79 -24.53
C ARG A 556 -15.67 14.35 -23.30
N LEU A 557 -16.55 15.22 -22.83
CA LEU A 557 -17.55 14.83 -21.85
C LEU A 557 -18.57 13.87 -22.48
N ARG A 558 -19.09 12.95 -21.71
CA ARG A 558 -20.21 12.09 -22.14
C ARG A 558 -21.52 12.87 -22.28
N ARG A 559 -21.71 13.88 -21.45
CA ARG A 559 -22.84 14.83 -21.48
C ARG A 559 -22.29 16.23 -21.28
N ASP A 560 -22.74 17.18 -22.04
CA ASP A 560 -22.16 18.53 -22.15
C ASP A 560 -22.30 19.44 -20.91
N ALA A 561 -22.82 18.91 -19.80
CA ALA A 561 -23.12 19.74 -18.63
C ALA A 561 -22.07 19.70 -17.49
N SER A 562 -21.35 18.59 -17.29
CA SER A 562 -20.47 18.47 -16.11
C SER A 562 -19.54 17.26 -16.18
N PRO A 563 -18.30 17.36 -15.67
CA PRO A 563 -17.38 16.23 -15.48
C PRO A 563 -17.97 15.06 -14.68
N ARG A 564 -19.00 15.32 -13.84
CA ARG A 564 -19.72 14.29 -13.08
C ARG A 564 -20.27 13.16 -13.98
N TRP A 565 -20.67 13.48 -15.21
CA TRP A 565 -21.28 12.52 -16.12
C TRP A 565 -20.26 11.67 -16.87
N GLY A 566 -18.97 12.00 -16.71
CA GLY A 566 -17.87 11.19 -17.19
C GLY A 566 -17.28 11.65 -18.51
N PHE A 567 -16.28 10.87 -18.93
CA PHE A 567 -15.45 11.15 -20.10
C PHE A 567 -15.52 9.99 -21.10
N ARG A 568 -15.36 10.31 -22.38
CA ARG A 568 -15.21 9.32 -23.45
C ARG A 568 -14.23 9.82 -24.52
N ILE A 569 -13.69 8.90 -25.30
CA ILE A 569 -12.91 9.19 -26.50
C ILE A 569 -13.74 8.78 -27.70
N GLU A 570 -13.93 9.68 -28.67
CA GLU A 570 -14.57 9.33 -29.93
C GLU A 570 -13.62 8.62 -30.87
N ARG A 571 -14.09 7.51 -31.48
CA ARG A 571 -13.35 6.80 -32.53
C ARG A 571 -13.54 7.50 -33.90
N PRO A 572 -12.56 7.45 -34.82
CA PRO A 572 -11.48 6.45 -34.90
C PRO A 572 -10.11 7.03 -34.49
N ILE A 573 -9.40 6.32 -33.65
CA ILE A 573 -7.98 6.57 -33.43
C ILE A 573 -7.25 5.97 -34.64
N MET A 574 -6.86 6.81 -35.62
CA MET A 574 -5.88 6.41 -36.61
C MET A 574 -4.58 6.10 -35.88
N SER A 575 -4.09 4.87 -36.00
CA SER A 575 -2.86 4.32 -35.47
C SER A 575 -2.11 5.19 -34.44
N LEU A 576 -2.29 4.87 -33.15
CA LEU A 576 -1.51 5.46 -32.05
C LEU A 576 -0.04 5.08 -32.25
N ASN A 577 0.71 5.99 -32.86
CA ASN A 577 2.16 5.91 -32.80
C ASN A 577 2.58 6.25 -31.36
N MET A 578 3.15 5.30 -30.62
CA MET A 578 3.59 5.46 -29.22
C MET A 578 4.59 6.61 -29.06
N ASP A 579 5.30 7.00 -30.11
CA ASP A 579 6.15 8.20 -30.13
C ASP A 579 5.36 9.50 -29.95
N LYS A 580 4.02 9.49 -30.14
CA LYS A 580 3.13 10.62 -29.86
C LYS A 580 2.76 10.75 -28.37
N PHE A 581 2.99 9.72 -27.53
CA PHE A 581 2.98 9.87 -26.06
C PHE A 581 4.27 10.49 -25.52
N THR A 582 5.25 10.76 -26.36
CA THR A 582 6.38 11.63 -26.05
C THR A 582 5.82 13.03 -25.77
N PRO A 583 6.31 13.73 -24.77
CA PRO A 583 5.56 14.68 -23.97
C PRO A 583 4.87 15.74 -24.84
N LEU A 584 3.57 15.86 -24.74
CA LEU A 584 2.72 16.97 -25.20
C LEU A 584 3.27 18.35 -24.77
N HIS A 585 4.24 18.37 -23.91
CA HIS A 585 5.10 19.52 -23.63
C HIS A 585 5.70 20.15 -24.91
N ARG A 586 5.99 19.37 -25.96
CA ARG A 586 6.42 19.89 -27.27
C ARG A 586 5.28 20.56 -28.04
N MET A 587 4.06 20.04 -27.98
CA MET A 587 2.90 20.66 -28.67
C MET A 587 2.52 21.98 -28.01
N TYR A 588 2.54 22.04 -26.69
CA TYR A 588 2.21 23.27 -25.94
C TYR A 588 3.20 24.41 -26.19
N VAL A 589 4.47 24.10 -26.30
CA VAL A 589 5.54 25.09 -26.65
C VAL A 589 5.38 25.56 -28.09
N SER A 590 5.00 24.69 -29.04
CA SER A 590 4.76 25.04 -30.44
C SER A 590 3.52 25.93 -30.61
N ALA A 591 2.42 25.65 -29.92
CA ALA A 591 1.20 26.46 -30.01
C ALA A 591 1.37 27.88 -29.44
N LYS A 592 2.22 28.08 -28.43
CA LYS A 592 2.51 29.42 -27.88
C LYS A 592 3.48 30.25 -28.69
N SER A 593 4.24 29.67 -29.60
CA SER A 593 5.13 30.44 -30.49
C SER A 593 4.36 31.27 -31.52
N THR A 594 3.08 31.00 -31.71
CA THR A 594 2.22 31.78 -32.63
C THR A 594 1.55 32.99 -31.97
N ASP A 595 1.48 33.06 -30.62
CA ASP A 595 0.81 34.17 -29.90
C ASP A 595 1.77 35.17 -29.24
N GLY A 596 2.94 35.43 -29.80
CA GLY A 596 3.70 36.65 -29.62
C GLY A 596 4.12 37.09 -28.20
N VAL A 597 4.00 36.29 -27.16
CA VAL A 597 4.34 36.67 -25.78
C VAL A 597 5.22 35.60 -25.12
N CYS A 598 6.49 35.65 -25.45
CA CYS A 598 7.62 35.38 -24.57
C CYS A 598 8.97 35.44 -25.33
N SER A 599 9.56 36.61 -25.48
CA SER A 599 10.84 36.82 -26.16
C SER A 599 12.09 36.46 -25.33
N ASN A 600 11.94 35.90 -24.11
CA ASN A 600 13.07 35.59 -23.22
C ASN A 600 12.89 34.30 -22.40
N CYS A 601 12.25 33.26 -22.95
CA CYS A 601 12.35 31.94 -22.34
C CYS A 601 13.49 31.16 -23.01
N HIS A 602 14.67 31.24 -22.43
CA HIS A 602 15.72 30.26 -22.69
C HIS A 602 15.21 28.89 -22.23
N LEU A 603 14.69 28.12 -23.17
CA LEU A 603 14.37 26.72 -23.03
C LEU A 603 15.67 25.93 -22.90
N THR A 604 16.21 25.84 -21.68
CA THR A 604 17.04 24.71 -21.32
C THR A 604 16.18 23.48 -21.52
N ARG A 605 16.65 22.55 -22.35
CA ARG A 605 16.02 21.23 -22.57
C ARG A 605 15.54 20.67 -21.24
N PRO A 606 14.28 20.31 -21.05
CA PRO A 606 13.93 19.41 -20.01
C PRO A 606 14.43 18.02 -20.46
N ILE A 607 15.67 17.74 -20.15
CA ILE A 607 16.09 16.37 -19.92
C ILE A 607 15.11 15.91 -18.84
N MET A 608 14.32 14.86 -19.12
CA MET A 608 13.67 14.10 -18.07
C MET A 608 14.78 13.52 -17.20
N ASP A 609 15.28 14.32 -16.29
CA ASP A 609 16.26 13.90 -15.30
C ASP A 609 15.49 13.19 -14.19
N PHE A 610 15.04 11.96 -14.47
CA PHE A 610 14.48 11.04 -13.49
C PHE A 610 15.51 10.64 -12.42
N THR A 611 16.73 11.15 -12.50
CA THR A 611 17.82 10.81 -11.58
C THR A 611 17.77 11.60 -10.27
N THR A 612 16.98 12.67 -10.16
CA THR A 612 17.06 13.58 -9.01
C THR A 612 15.92 13.53 -8.02
N ILE A 613 14.79 12.83 -8.30
CA ILE A 613 13.67 12.77 -7.36
C ILE A 613 13.12 11.33 -7.30
N GLY A 614 13.45 10.63 -6.23
CA GLY A 614 12.82 9.37 -5.85
C GLY A 614 13.46 8.11 -6.45
N GLY A 615 14.48 7.57 -5.79
CA GLY A 615 14.91 6.17 -5.92
C GLY A 615 15.74 5.82 -7.14
N GLY A 616 16.40 6.74 -7.77
CA GLY A 616 17.32 6.50 -8.87
C GLY A 616 18.71 7.03 -8.59
N SER A 617 19.59 6.14 -8.19
CA SER A 617 21.05 6.18 -8.36
C SER A 617 21.69 7.52 -8.73
N MET A 618 22.39 8.16 -7.83
CA MET A 618 23.66 8.75 -8.21
C MET A 618 24.57 7.62 -8.73
N PHE A 619 24.71 7.49 -10.05
CA PHE A 619 25.84 6.86 -10.67
C PHE A 619 26.74 7.96 -11.24
N LYS A 620 27.68 8.33 -10.47
CA LYS A 620 29.11 8.50 -10.71
C LYS A 620 29.83 8.32 -9.41
#